data_6a97f5ca3db81fa307544daa257702f1
#
_entry.id   6a97f5ca3db81fa307544daa257702f1
#
_cell.length_a   1.000
_cell.length_b   1.000
_cell.length_c   1.000
_cell.angle_alpha   90.00
_cell.angle_beta   90.00
_cell.angle_gamma   90.00
#
_symmetry.space_group_name_H-M   'P 1'
#
loop_
_entity.id
_entity.type
_entity.pdbx_description
1 polymer ?
#
loop_
_entity_poly.entity_id
_entity_poly.type
_entity_poly.pdbx_seq_one_letter_code
_entity_poly.pdbx_strand_id
1 'polypeptide(L)'
;SFAEYLRCKKLFFDNLPADSIAITNIDDRNGSVMVQNTAAKVVTYSCRGIADHTCRIMEESFEGMMLKIDGTEVWTRLIGQHNAYNLLAIYCAAIAIGAGREEALLALSKLESAPGRLENLRGPRGISAIIDYAHTPDAMINVLKTLREIAPEKQLICLFGCGGDRDRTKRPEMAKVAEDYSDRIFVTSDN
;
A
#
# COMPACT_ATOMS: atom_id res chain seq x y z
N SER A 1 -11.48 16.42 -13.27
CA SER A 1 -11.04 15.25 -14.06
C SER A 1 -9.77 14.63 -13.47
N PHE A 2 -9.46 13.37 -13.80
CA PHE A 2 -8.23 12.72 -13.37
C PHE A 2 -6.97 13.47 -13.84
N ALA A 3 -6.99 14.02 -15.04
CA ALA A 3 -5.88 14.83 -15.56
C ALA A 3 -5.61 16.08 -14.72
N GLU A 4 -6.66 16.75 -14.23
CA GLU A 4 -6.53 17.91 -13.35
C GLU A 4 -5.97 17.52 -11.98
N TYR A 5 -6.44 16.42 -11.42
CA TYR A 5 -5.90 15.88 -10.18
C TYR A 5 -4.40 15.55 -10.30
N LEU A 6 -3.99 14.91 -11.40
CA LEU A 6 -2.60 14.60 -11.68
C LEU A 6 -1.76 15.88 -11.81
N ARG A 7 -2.28 16.88 -12.54
CA ARG A 7 -1.63 18.19 -12.71
C ARG A 7 -1.41 18.88 -11.35
N CYS A 8 -2.44 18.90 -10.50
CA CYS A 8 -2.34 19.53 -9.18
C CYS A 8 -1.28 18.83 -8.31
N LYS A 9 -1.23 17.51 -8.32
CA LYS A 9 -0.20 16.77 -7.58
C LYS A 9 1.20 17.00 -8.14
N LYS A 10 1.34 17.07 -9.46
CA LYS A 10 2.61 17.34 -10.13
C LYS A 10 3.21 18.70 -9.75
N LEU A 11 2.38 19.73 -9.53
CA LEU A 11 2.84 21.06 -9.11
C LEU A 11 3.70 21.03 -7.84
N PHE A 12 3.45 20.09 -6.93
CA PHE A 12 4.29 19.92 -5.74
C PHE A 12 5.74 19.60 -6.13
N PHE A 13 5.92 18.65 -7.04
CA PHE A 13 7.25 18.22 -7.50
C PHE A 13 7.92 19.28 -8.39
N ASP A 14 7.15 19.94 -9.26
CA ASP A 14 7.65 20.98 -10.17
C ASP A 14 8.18 22.22 -9.41
N ASN A 15 7.65 22.48 -8.22
CA ASN A 15 8.05 23.60 -7.37
C ASN A 15 9.10 23.26 -6.30
N LEU A 16 9.61 22.02 -6.27
CA LEU A 16 10.67 21.67 -5.34
C LEU A 16 11.96 22.42 -5.68
N PRO A 17 12.63 23.02 -4.70
CA PRO A 17 13.93 23.66 -4.92
C PRO A 17 15.02 22.62 -5.25
N ALA A 18 16.09 23.07 -5.90
CA ALA A 18 17.16 22.20 -6.40
C ALA A 18 17.94 21.44 -5.32
N ASP A 19 17.90 21.91 -4.08
CA ASP A 19 18.52 21.28 -2.91
C ASP A 19 17.63 20.24 -2.23
N SER A 20 16.42 20.02 -2.76
CA SER A 20 15.48 19.02 -2.28
C SER A 20 15.70 17.65 -2.94
N ILE A 21 15.04 16.64 -2.39
CA ILE A 21 15.01 15.28 -2.95
C ILE A 21 13.58 14.91 -3.28
N ALA A 22 13.32 14.50 -4.53
CA ALA A 22 12.05 14.02 -5.02
C ALA A 22 12.08 12.48 -5.10
N ILE A 23 11.33 11.80 -4.24
CA ILE A 23 11.25 10.34 -4.20
C ILE A 23 10.02 9.90 -5.00
N THR A 24 10.18 8.99 -5.96
CA THR A 24 9.09 8.54 -6.83
C THR A 24 9.07 7.04 -7.06
N ASN A 25 7.86 6.48 -7.11
CA ASN A 25 7.60 5.09 -7.49
C ASN A 25 7.57 4.97 -9.02
N ILE A 26 8.54 4.27 -9.60
CA ILE A 26 8.59 4.05 -11.05
C ILE A 26 7.75 2.88 -11.55
N ASP A 27 7.18 2.09 -10.64
CA ASP A 27 6.20 1.05 -11.00
C ASP A 27 4.80 1.66 -11.22
N ASP A 28 4.53 2.86 -10.72
CA ASP A 28 3.35 3.64 -11.07
C ASP A 28 3.57 4.31 -12.42
N ARG A 29 2.61 4.13 -13.35
CA ARG A 29 2.65 4.71 -14.70
C ARG A 29 2.82 6.24 -14.70
N ASN A 30 2.42 6.92 -13.64
CA ASN A 30 2.53 8.38 -13.51
C ASN A 30 3.77 8.78 -12.69
N GLY A 31 4.50 7.84 -12.09
CA GLY A 31 5.64 8.13 -11.23
C GLY A 31 6.72 8.98 -11.90
N SER A 32 7.14 8.60 -13.10
CA SER A 32 8.12 9.37 -13.90
C SER A 32 7.57 10.71 -14.35
N VAL A 33 6.26 10.80 -14.64
CA VAL A 33 5.60 12.06 -15.05
C VAL A 33 5.59 13.06 -13.90
N MET A 34 5.43 12.61 -12.64
CA MET A 34 5.42 13.49 -11.48
C MET A 34 6.71 14.30 -11.32
N VAL A 35 7.85 13.67 -11.60
CA VAL A 35 9.18 14.28 -11.38
C VAL A 35 9.83 14.82 -12.66
N GLN A 36 9.12 14.80 -13.79
CA GLN A 36 9.68 15.14 -15.12
C GLN A 36 10.29 16.55 -15.21
N ASN A 37 9.71 17.53 -14.51
CA ASN A 37 10.12 18.92 -14.57
C ASN A 37 10.72 19.43 -13.24
N THR A 38 10.94 18.55 -12.28
CA THR A 38 11.49 18.98 -10.98
C THR A 38 12.95 19.41 -11.11
N ALA A 39 13.32 20.43 -10.38
CA ALA A 39 14.73 20.83 -10.20
C ALA A 39 15.43 20.02 -9.10
N ALA A 40 14.66 19.28 -8.29
CA ALA A 40 15.17 18.48 -7.17
C ALA A 40 15.94 17.25 -7.68
N LYS A 41 16.82 16.72 -6.84
CA LYS A 41 17.45 15.42 -7.08
C LYS A 41 16.36 14.31 -7.03
N VAL A 42 16.21 13.57 -8.13
CA VAL A 42 15.24 12.45 -8.19
C VAL A 42 15.87 11.20 -7.59
N VAL A 43 15.12 10.52 -6.71
CA VAL A 43 15.40 9.20 -6.18
C VAL A 43 14.22 8.29 -6.54
N THR A 44 14.50 7.22 -7.24
CA THR A 44 13.52 6.26 -7.71
C THR A 44 13.42 5.04 -6.81
N TYR A 45 12.22 4.46 -6.70
CA TYR A 45 12.07 3.16 -6.05
C TYR A 45 11.11 2.24 -6.82
N SER A 46 11.30 0.92 -6.66
CA SER A 46 10.54 -0.11 -7.35
C SER A 46 10.47 -1.41 -6.55
N CYS A 47 9.31 -2.08 -6.60
CA CYS A 47 9.18 -3.47 -6.16
C CYS A 47 9.22 -4.48 -7.33
N ARG A 48 9.31 -4.01 -8.58
CA ARG A 48 9.21 -4.86 -9.78
C ARG A 48 10.44 -4.80 -10.68
N GLY A 49 11.13 -3.69 -10.70
CA GLY A 49 12.19 -3.41 -11.66
C GLY A 49 13.48 -2.86 -11.02
N ILE A 50 14.32 -2.27 -11.87
CA ILE A 50 15.56 -1.62 -11.48
C ILE A 50 15.25 -0.16 -11.12
N ALA A 51 15.70 0.26 -9.95
CA ALA A 51 15.56 1.63 -9.43
C ALA A 51 16.75 1.92 -8.51
N ASP A 52 16.85 3.16 -7.99
CA ASP A 52 17.87 3.51 -7.00
C ASP A 52 17.70 2.68 -5.71
N HIS A 53 16.43 2.43 -5.32
CA HIS A 53 16.09 1.53 -4.22
C HIS A 53 15.07 0.49 -4.66
N THR A 54 15.27 -0.75 -4.22
CA THR A 54 14.42 -1.88 -4.61
C THR A 54 13.92 -2.67 -3.41
N CYS A 55 12.72 -3.25 -3.55
CA CYS A 55 12.17 -4.17 -2.58
C CYS A 55 11.57 -5.39 -3.29
N ARG A 56 11.66 -6.56 -2.66
CA ARG A 56 10.95 -7.77 -3.07
C ARG A 56 10.31 -8.40 -1.85
N ILE A 57 9.07 -8.86 -1.98
CA ILE A 57 8.44 -9.74 -1.01
C ILE A 57 8.99 -11.13 -1.23
N MET A 58 9.65 -11.70 -0.22
CA MET A 58 10.20 -13.05 -0.25
C MET A 58 9.21 -14.06 0.28
N GLU A 59 8.52 -13.70 1.37
CA GLU A 59 7.49 -14.49 2.03
C GLU A 59 6.42 -13.55 2.59
N GLU A 60 5.17 -14.02 2.61
CA GLU A 60 4.05 -13.29 3.17
C GLU A 60 3.10 -14.22 3.92
N SER A 61 2.64 -13.79 5.08
CA SER A 61 1.66 -14.48 5.90
C SER A 61 0.81 -13.46 6.68
N PHE A 62 -0.18 -13.92 7.44
CA PHE A 62 -0.93 -13.02 8.34
C PHE A 62 -0.09 -12.46 9.51
N GLU A 63 1.09 -13.01 9.74
CA GLU A 63 2.06 -12.52 10.74
C GLU A 63 2.88 -11.36 10.25
N GLY A 64 3.02 -11.19 8.95
CA GLY A 64 3.86 -10.17 8.32
C GLY A 64 4.49 -10.63 7.02
N MET A 65 5.47 -9.87 6.56
CA MET A 65 6.23 -10.14 5.34
C MET A 65 7.73 -10.17 5.61
N MET A 66 8.42 -11.09 4.93
CA MET A 66 9.87 -11.02 4.74
C MET A 66 10.13 -10.22 3.46
N LEU A 67 10.74 -9.06 3.61
CA LEU A 67 11.12 -8.17 2.52
C LEU A 67 12.62 -8.24 2.28
N LYS A 68 13.03 -8.13 1.02
CA LYS A 68 14.44 -7.91 0.64
C LYS A 68 14.56 -6.50 0.10
N ILE A 69 15.07 -5.56 0.93
CA ILE A 69 15.27 -4.15 0.58
C ILE A 69 16.74 -3.92 0.27
N ASP A 70 17.06 -3.49 -0.94
CA ASP A 70 18.43 -3.27 -1.45
C ASP A 70 19.38 -4.46 -1.14
N GLY A 71 18.87 -5.68 -1.26
CA GLY A 71 19.62 -6.90 -1.00
C GLY A 71 19.66 -7.36 0.46
N THR A 72 19.14 -6.58 1.42
CA THR A 72 19.09 -6.96 2.84
C THR A 72 17.70 -7.45 3.21
N GLU A 73 17.62 -8.59 3.89
CA GLU A 73 16.37 -9.17 4.37
C GLU A 73 15.92 -8.49 5.66
N VAL A 74 14.63 -8.14 5.73
CA VAL A 74 14.00 -7.54 6.90
C VAL A 74 12.59 -8.09 7.06
N TRP A 75 12.29 -8.58 8.27
CA TRP A 75 10.94 -8.97 8.63
C TRP A 75 10.13 -7.75 9.06
N THR A 76 8.88 -7.64 8.61
CA THR A 76 7.93 -6.61 8.99
C THR A 76 6.58 -7.22 9.36
N ARG A 77 5.87 -6.60 10.31
CA ARG A 77 4.53 -7.03 10.73
C ARG A 77 3.41 -6.57 9.79
N LEU A 78 3.72 -5.71 8.82
CA LEU A 78 2.75 -5.27 7.83
C LEU A 78 2.60 -6.34 6.75
N ILE A 79 1.41 -6.38 6.14
CA ILE A 79 1.07 -7.30 5.05
C ILE A 79 0.58 -6.52 3.84
N GLY A 80 0.64 -7.15 2.67
CA GLY A 80 0.14 -6.60 1.40
C GLY A 80 1.19 -5.86 0.60
N GLN A 81 1.16 -6.08 -0.72
CA GLN A 81 2.09 -5.48 -1.66
C GLN A 81 2.15 -3.94 -1.54
N HIS A 82 1.01 -3.29 -1.27
CA HIS A 82 0.98 -1.83 -1.10
C HIS A 82 1.79 -1.38 0.13
N ASN A 83 1.86 -2.19 1.20
CA ASN A 83 2.70 -1.90 2.35
C ASN A 83 4.19 -2.13 2.06
N ALA A 84 4.54 -3.07 1.16
CA ALA A 84 5.92 -3.18 0.69
C ALA A 84 6.38 -1.89 -0.02
N TYR A 85 5.52 -1.30 -0.87
CA TYR A 85 5.78 0.02 -1.48
C TYR A 85 5.87 1.14 -0.44
N ASN A 86 4.97 1.16 0.54
CA ASN A 86 4.98 2.17 1.60
C ASN A 86 6.26 2.09 2.44
N LEU A 87 6.67 0.89 2.84
CA LEU A 87 7.90 0.65 3.60
C LEU A 87 9.14 1.04 2.81
N LEU A 88 9.19 0.72 1.50
CA LEU A 88 10.28 1.12 0.64
C LEU A 88 10.34 2.64 0.48
N ALA A 89 9.20 3.32 0.34
CA ALA A 89 9.15 4.79 0.29
C ALA A 89 9.64 5.43 1.59
N ILE A 90 9.26 4.88 2.75
CA ILE A 90 9.73 5.32 4.07
C ILE A 90 11.26 5.10 4.18
N TYR A 91 11.75 3.95 3.73
CA TYR A 91 13.19 3.66 3.68
C TYR A 91 13.93 4.68 2.84
N CYS A 92 13.47 4.95 1.60
CA CYS A 92 14.06 5.95 0.73
C CYS A 92 14.11 7.34 1.40
N ALA A 93 13.01 7.73 2.07
CA ALA A 93 12.95 8.99 2.78
C ALA A 93 13.95 9.05 3.95
N ALA A 94 14.05 7.98 4.75
CA ALA A 94 15.01 7.88 5.85
C ALA A 94 16.46 8.01 5.36
N ILE A 95 16.82 7.28 4.29
CA ILE A 95 18.14 7.38 3.67
C ILE A 95 18.41 8.80 3.13
N ALA A 96 17.41 9.41 2.49
CA ALA A 96 17.52 10.74 1.92
C ALA A 96 17.81 11.82 2.98
N ILE A 97 17.30 11.67 4.21
CA ILE A 97 17.56 12.58 5.33
C ILE A 97 18.79 12.19 6.17
N GLY A 98 19.55 11.18 5.73
CA GLY A 98 20.84 10.80 6.33
C GLY A 98 20.78 9.70 7.38
N ALA A 99 19.67 8.97 7.53
CA ALA A 99 19.63 7.80 8.42
C ALA A 99 20.56 6.69 7.92
N GLY A 100 21.16 5.96 8.85
CA GLY A 100 21.93 4.77 8.54
C GLY A 100 21.04 3.65 7.99
N ARG A 101 21.54 2.87 7.02
CA ARG A 101 20.79 1.79 6.38
C ARG A 101 20.26 0.76 7.37
N GLU A 102 21.10 0.27 8.27
CA GLU A 102 20.72 -0.73 9.27
C GLU A 102 19.70 -0.17 10.27
N GLU A 103 19.89 1.10 10.67
CA GLU A 103 18.97 1.81 11.56
C GLU A 103 17.59 1.94 10.92
N ALA A 104 17.51 2.35 9.64
CA ALA A 104 16.27 2.45 8.90
C ALA A 104 15.55 1.09 8.79
N LEU A 105 16.27 0.01 8.44
CA LEU A 105 15.71 -1.33 8.35
C LEU A 105 15.22 -1.85 9.71
N LEU A 106 15.98 -1.61 10.77
CA LEU A 106 15.57 -1.96 12.14
C LEU A 106 14.33 -1.19 12.58
N ALA A 107 14.19 0.08 12.21
CA ALA A 107 12.99 0.86 12.47
C ALA A 107 11.79 0.30 11.73
N LEU A 108 11.93 -0.04 10.44
CA LEU A 108 10.87 -0.65 9.63
C LEU A 108 10.38 -1.98 10.22
N SER A 109 11.28 -2.81 10.76
CA SER A 109 10.90 -4.10 11.38
C SER A 109 10.02 -3.97 12.62
N LYS A 110 10.01 -2.81 13.26
CA LYS A 110 9.24 -2.52 14.46
C LYS A 110 7.88 -1.87 14.18
N LEU A 111 7.64 -1.47 12.93
CA LEU A 111 6.37 -0.83 12.55
C LEU A 111 5.22 -1.81 12.67
N GLU A 112 4.13 -1.30 13.22
CA GLU A 112 2.84 -1.99 13.29
C GLU A 112 1.85 -1.31 12.34
N SER A 113 0.81 -2.05 11.95
CA SER A 113 -0.24 -1.50 11.11
C SER A 113 -0.95 -0.36 11.84
N ALA A 114 -1.21 0.73 11.14
CA ALA A 114 -2.09 1.75 11.67
C ALA A 114 -3.51 1.18 11.85
N PRO A 115 -4.27 1.60 12.87
CA PRO A 115 -5.64 1.15 13.04
C PRO A 115 -6.47 1.31 11.76
N GLY A 116 -7.19 0.25 11.38
CA GLY A 116 -7.97 0.23 10.15
C GLY A 116 -7.17 0.18 8.84
N ARG A 117 -5.93 -0.29 8.85
CA ARG A 117 -5.10 -0.47 7.66
C ARG A 117 -4.53 -1.89 7.60
N LEU A 118 -5.29 -2.83 7.00
CA LEU A 118 -5.02 -4.27 7.08
C LEU A 118 -4.70 -4.72 8.52
N GLU A 119 -5.38 -4.14 9.48
CA GLU A 119 -5.24 -4.47 10.89
C GLU A 119 -5.75 -5.88 11.15
N ASN A 120 -4.86 -6.77 11.57
CA ASN A 120 -5.18 -8.18 11.81
C ASN A 120 -5.50 -8.42 13.29
N LEU A 121 -6.76 -8.70 13.58
CA LEU A 121 -7.23 -9.13 14.88
C LEU A 121 -7.42 -10.65 14.90
N ARG A 122 -6.65 -11.34 15.74
CA ARG A 122 -6.74 -12.80 15.88
C ARG A 122 -7.81 -13.20 16.88
N GLY A 123 -8.75 -13.95 16.38
CA GLY A 123 -9.79 -14.58 17.19
C GLY A 123 -9.45 -16.02 17.56
N PRO A 124 -10.31 -16.64 18.39
CA PRO A 124 -10.18 -18.04 18.74
C PRO A 124 -10.38 -18.96 17.51
N ARG A 125 -9.89 -20.17 17.60
CA ARG A 125 -10.07 -21.19 16.55
C ARG A 125 -9.49 -20.85 15.17
N GLY A 126 -8.44 -19.98 15.13
CA GLY A 126 -7.76 -19.62 13.88
C GLY A 126 -8.56 -18.66 12.98
N ILE A 127 -9.56 -17.98 13.54
CA ILE A 127 -10.29 -16.91 12.86
C ILE A 127 -9.43 -15.64 12.90
N SER A 128 -9.27 -14.97 11.78
CA SER A 128 -8.67 -13.64 11.68
C SER A 128 -9.74 -12.65 11.20
N ALA A 129 -9.86 -11.52 11.89
CA ALA A 129 -10.65 -10.39 11.43
C ALA A 129 -9.69 -9.31 10.94
N ILE A 130 -9.83 -8.94 9.67
CA ILE A 130 -9.02 -7.88 9.05
C ILE A 130 -9.86 -6.62 8.94
N ILE A 131 -9.37 -5.54 9.53
CA ILE A 131 -10.03 -4.23 9.48
C ILE A 131 -9.25 -3.34 8.51
N ASP A 132 -9.95 -2.79 7.51
CA ASP A 132 -9.37 -1.88 6.54
C ASP A 132 -10.30 -0.72 6.19
N TYR A 133 -9.73 0.43 5.91
CA TYR A 133 -10.45 1.65 5.51
C TYR A 133 -10.75 1.71 4.00
N ALA A 134 -10.67 0.60 3.29
CA ALA A 134 -10.96 0.54 1.86
C ALA A 134 -12.40 1.02 1.58
N HIS A 135 -12.52 2.12 0.85
CA HIS A 135 -13.80 2.76 0.52
C HIS A 135 -13.93 3.08 -0.98
N THR A 136 -13.11 2.45 -1.80
CA THR A 136 -13.16 2.51 -3.26
C THR A 136 -13.04 1.09 -3.83
N PRO A 137 -13.55 0.83 -5.04
CA PRO A 137 -13.42 -0.48 -5.69
C PRO A 137 -11.96 -0.95 -5.75
N ASP A 138 -11.04 -0.10 -6.20
CA ASP A 138 -9.61 -0.44 -6.32
C ASP A 138 -8.96 -0.79 -4.97
N ALA A 139 -9.27 -0.02 -3.92
CA ALA A 139 -8.76 -0.30 -2.58
C ALA A 139 -9.30 -1.64 -2.06
N MET A 140 -10.58 -1.94 -2.29
CA MET A 140 -11.21 -3.18 -1.89
C MET A 140 -10.65 -4.39 -2.66
N ILE A 141 -10.37 -4.24 -3.96
CA ILE A 141 -9.66 -5.26 -4.76
C ILE A 141 -8.31 -5.58 -4.13
N ASN A 142 -7.52 -4.55 -3.81
CA ASN A 142 -6.18 -4.73 -3.25
C ASN A 142 -6.23 -5.49 -1.92
N VAL A 143 -7.15 -5.14 -1.02
CA VAL A 143 -7.33 -5.83 0.27
C VAL A 143 -7.75 -7.28 0.08
N LEU A 144 -8.86 -7.52 -0.64
CA LEU A 144 -9.42 -8.87 -0.79
C LEU A 144 -8.46 -9.79 -1.56
N LYS A 145 -7.78 -9.26 -2.59
CA LYS A 145 -6.77 -10.01 -3.33
C LYS A 145 -5.59 -10.39 -2.45
N THR A 146 -5.05 -9.47 -1.66
CA THR A 146 -3.99 -9.76 -0.69
C THR A 146 -4.40 -10.87 0.27
N LEU A 147 -5.61 -10.80 0.84
CA LEU A 147 -6.08 -11.81 1.78
C LEU A 147 -6.27 -13.18 1.12
N ARG A 148 -6.72 -13.20 -0.13
CA ARG A 148 -6.86 -14.44 -0.91
C ARG A 148 -5.51 -15.06 -1.26
N GLU A 149 -4.50 -14.24 -1.57
CA GLU A 149 -3.13 -14.69 -1.85
C GLU A 149 -2.46 -15.27 -0.61
N ILE A 150 -2.64 -14.63 0.57
CA ILE A 150 -2.07 -15.12 1.85
C ILE A 150 -2.73 -16.43 2.30
N ALA A 151 -4.02 -16.60 2.06
CA ALA A 151 -4.76 -17.76 2.56
C ALA A 151 -5.78 -18.28 1.53
N PRO A 152 -5.31 -18.87 0.42
CA PRO A 152 -6.17 -19.28 -0.68
C PRO A 152 -7.22 -20.34 -0.29
N GLU A 153 -6.89 -21.20 0.69
CA GLU A 153 -7.74 -22.28 1.15
C GLU A 153 -8.73 -21.87 2.26
N LYS A 154 -8.63 -20.65 2.78
CA LYS A 154 -9.52 -20.18 3.85
C LYS A 154 -10.77 -19.54 3.27
N GLN A 155 -11.89 -19.71 3.99
CA GLN A 155 -13.12 -18.98 3.67
C GLN A 155 -12.91 -17.48 3.95
N LEU A 156 -13.14 -16.66 2.92
CA LEU A 156 -13.09 -15.21 3.00
C LEU A 156 -14.49 -14.63 3.10
N ILE A 157 -14.77 -13.99 4.21
CA ILE A 157 -16.05 -13.33 4.48
C ILE A 157 -15.82 -11.82 4.40
N CYS A 158 -16.52 -11.14 3.51
CA CYS A 158 -16.44 -9.70 3.36
C CYS A 158 -17.67 -9.04 3.99
N LEU A 159 -17.43 -8.13 4.93
CA LEU A 159 -18.43 -7.23 5.50
C LEU A 159 -18.07 -5.81 5.11
N PHE A 160 -18.94 -5.10 4.40
CA PHE A 160 -18.69 -3.72 4.02
C PHE A 160 -19.98 -2.88 3.98
N GLY A 161 -19.81 -1.56 4.09
CA GLY A 161 -20.85 -0.58 3.89
C GLY A 161 -20.39 0.55 2.99
N CYS A 162 -21.31 1.34 2.46
CA CYS A 162 -21.01 2.50 1.64
C CYS A 162 -21.66 3.73 2.25
N GLY A 163 -20.87 4.71 2.66
CA GLY A 163 -21.34 5.96 3.27
C GLY A 163 -22.40 6.67 2.44
N GLY A 164 -23.44 7.18 3.12
CA GLY A 164 -24.67 7.69 2.50
C GLY A 164 -24.47 8.87 1.56
N ASP A 165 -23.62 9.81 1.92
CA ASP A 165 -23.40 11.10 1.23
C ASP A 165 -22.25 11.10 0.24
N ARG A 166 -21.64 9.93 -0.01
CA ARG A 166 -20.57 9.78 -1.00
C ARG A 166 -21.11 9.30 -2.34
N ASP A 167 -20.22 9.28 -3.33
CA ASP A 167 -20.48 8.83 -4.69
C ASP A 167 -21.19 7.47 -4.74
N ARG A 168 -22.48 7.50 -5.07
CA ARG A 168 -23.34 6.30 -5.12
C ARG A 168 -23.00 5.38 -6.28
N THR A 169 -22.29 5.87 -7.31
CA THR A 169 -21.92 5.07 -8.49
C THR A 169 -20.94 3.95 -8.15
N LYS A 170 -20.14 4.10 -7.07
CA LYS A 170 -19.19 3.09 -6.59
C LYS A 170 -19.83 1.89 -5.89
N ARG A 171 -21.09 2.02 -5.43
CA ARG A 171 -21.75 0.96 -4.66
C ARG A 171 -21.89 -0.35 -5.43
N PRO A 172 -22.42 -0.37 -6.67
CA PRO A 172 -22.50 -1.59 -7.45
C PRO A 172 -21.11 -2.15 -7.81
N GLU A 173 -20.12 -1.29 -8.05
CA GLU A 173 -18.76 -1.72 -8.33
C GLU A 173 -18.12 -2.40 -7.12
N MET A 174 -18.28 -1.84 -5.92
CA MET A 174 -17.79 -2.46 -4.67
C MET A 174 -18.50 -3.78 -4.38
N ALA A 175 -19.81 -3.87 -4.62
CA ALA A 175 -20.55 -5.12 -4.49
C ALA A 175 -20.03 -6.20 -5.44
N LYS A 176 -19.74 -5.82 -6.70
CA LYS A 176 -19.14 -6.72 -7.68
C LYS A 176 -17.76 -7.22 -7.26
N VAL A 177 -16.91 -6.31 -6.74
CA VAL A 177 -15.59 -6.68 -6.20
C VAL A 177 -15.73 -7.67 -5.04
N ALA A 178 -16.66 -7.44 -4.11
CA ALA A 178 -16.90 -8.37 -3.01
C ALA A 178 -17.33 -9.76 -3.54
N GLU A 179 -18.19 -9.80 -4.55
CA GLU A 179 -18.64 -11.05 -5.19
C GLU A 179 -17.48 -11.80 -5.85
N ASP A 180 -16.59 -11.10 -6.54
CA ASP A 180 -15.50 -11.72 -7.30
C ASP A 180 -14.39 -12.30 -6.40
N TYR A 181 -14.20 -11.76 -5.19
CA TYR A 181 -13.06 -12.12 -4.33
C TYR A 181 -13.44 -12.82 -3.02
N SER A 182 -14.74 -12.86 -2.64
CA SER A 182 -15.17 -13.39 -1.34
C SER A 182 -16.10 -14.58 -1.48
N ASP A 183 -16.10 -15.48 -0.49
CA ASP A 183 -16.99 -16.65 -0.44
C ASP A 183 -18.34 -16.31 0.18
N ARG A 184 -18.38 -15.29 1.05
CA ARG A 184 -19.61 -14.74 1.64
C ARG A 184 -19.52 -13.24 1.78
N ILE A 185 -20.65 -12.57 1.59
CA ILE A 185 -20.75 -11.13 1.60
C ILE A 185 -21.86 -10.70 2.56
N PHE A 186 -21.54 -9.70 3.38
CA PHE A 186 -22.51 -8.98 4.18
C PHE A 186 -22.45 -7.51 3.82
N VAL A 187 -23.56 -6.95 3.38
CA VAL A 187 -23.68 -5.52 3.08
C VAL A 187 -24.46 -4.87 4.22
N THR A 188 -23.93 -3.82 4.77
CA THR A 188 -24.53 -3.07 5.87
C THR A 188 -24.61 -1.59 5.55
N SER A 189 -25.35 -0.84 6.37
CA SER A 189 -25.25 0.63 6.34
C SER A 189 -23.95 1.08 6.99
N ASP A 190 -23.39 2.17 6.49
CA ASP A 190 -22.18 2.81 7.02
C ASP A 190 -22.51 4.19 7.64
N ASN A 191 -23.71 4.40 8.06
CA ASN A 191 -24.39 5.55 8.72
C ASN A 191 -25.73 5.91 8.06
#